data_9dbe9ba783ef323d4dc5ea088d73e011
#
_entry.id   9dbe9ba783ef323d4dc5ea088d73e011
#
_cell.length_a   1.000
_cell.length_b   1.000
_cell.length_c   1.000
_cell.angle_alpha   90.00
_cell.angle_beta   90.00
_cell.angle_gamma   90.00
#
_symmetry.space_group_name_H-M   'P 1'
#
loop_
_entity.id
_entity.type
_entity.pdbx_description
1 polymer ?
#
loop_
_entity_poly.entity_id
_entity_poly.type
_entity_poly.pdbx_seq_one_letter_code
_entity_poly.pdbx_strand_id
1 'polypeptide(L)'
;YLTHLRVIQNIGMARIDPIIYNGVEIVPIQFLKAVLPDPKSLGANYHGQTSIGCRIRGIKDGKERTYYIYNNCDHEQAYRETGTQAVSFTTGVPAALGASMWAKGLWRGAGVFNVEEFDPDPFLAELGQQGLPWHELFDVDIEL
;
A
#
# COMPACT_ATOMS: atom_id res chain seq x y z
N TYR A 1 8.82 -10.05 -11.35
CA TYR A 1 7.79 -9.08 -11.60
C TYR A 1 8.11 -8.21 -12.83
N LEU A 2 9.22 -7.47 -12.83
CA LEU A 2 9.64 -6.63 -13.97
C LEU A 2 9.83 -7.42 -15.26
N THR A 3 10.31 -8.65 -15.18
CA THR A 3 10.47 -9.52 -16.33
C THR A 3 9.16 -9.80 -17.04
N HIS A 4 8.09 -10.08 -16.28
CA HIS A 4 6.75 -10.30 -16.86
C HIS A 4 6.18 -9.04 -17.53
N LEU A 5 6.36 -7.88 -16.89
CA LEU A 5 5.94 -6.60 -17.48
C LEU A 5 6.68 -6.29 -18.79
N ARG A 6 8.00 -6.56 -18.83
CA ARG A 6 8.79 -6.40 -20.06
C ARG A 6 8.34 -7.33 -21.19
N VAL A 7 7.99 -8.58 -20.88
CA VAL A 7 7.41 -9.48 -21.88
C VAL A 7 6.13 -8.91 -22.47
N ILE A 8 5.20 -8.47 -21.62
CA ILE A 8 3.93 -7.85 -22.05
C ILE A 8 4.17 -6.62 -22.95
N GLN A 9 5.14 -5.78 -22.60
CA GLN A 9 5.52 -4.63 -23.42
C GLN A 9 6.15 -5.07 -24.76
N ASN A 10 7.09 -6.01 -24.75
CA ASN A 10 7.83 -6.44 -25.94
C ASN A 10 6.93 -7.13 -26.96
N ILE A 11 5.91 -7.88 -26.52
CA ILE A 11 4.94 -8.50 -27.44
C ILE A 11 3.82 -7.51 -27.88
N GLY A 12 3.89 -6.25 -27.45
CA GLY A 12 2.97 -5.20 -27.87
C GLY A 12 1.61 -5.19 -27.16
N MET A 13 1.40 -6.03 -26.14
CA MET A 13 0.11 -6.09 -25.42
C MET A 13 -0.16 -4.87 -24.55
N ALA A 14 0.87 -4.06 -24.22
CA ALA A 14 0.72 -2.79 -23.50
C ALA A 14 0.46 -1.58 -24.42
N ARG A 15 0.31 -1.75 -25.72
CA ARG A 15 0.04 -0.67 -26.66
C ARG A 15 -1.35 -0.07 -26.47
N ILE A 16 -1.41 1.26 -26.59
CA ILE A 16 -2.66 2.05 -26.50
C ILE A 16 -3.21 2.43 -27.87
N ASP A 17 -2.39 2.35 -28.92
CA ASP A 17 -2.78 2.60 -30.30
C ASP A 17 -3.56 1.38 -30.83
N PRO A 18 -4.62 1.60 -31.60
CA PRO A 18 -5.43 0.52 -32.15
C PRO A 18 -4.68 -0.23 -33.27
N ILE A 19 -4.98 -1.52 -33.39
CA ILE A 19 -4.58 -2.37 -34.49
C ILE A 19 -5.80 -2.96 -35.18
N ILE A 20 -5.69 -3.29 -36.45
CA ILE A 20 -6.77 -3.98 -37.19
C ILE A 20 -6.42 -5.49 -37.24
N TYR A 21 -7.34 -6.30 -36.75
CA TYR A 21 -7.26 -7.75 -36.81
C TYR A 21 -8.57 -8.31 -37.40
N ASN A 22 -8.48 -8.96 -38.57
CA ASN A 22 -9.64 -9.49 -39.30
C ASN A 22 -10.74 -8.46 -39.52
N GLY A 23 -10.37 -7.19 -39.80
CA GLY A 23 -11.34 -6.10 -40.04
C GLY A 23 -11.94 -5.47 -38.78
N VAL A 24 -11.53 -5.94 -37.60
CA VAL A 24 -11.97 -5.40 -36.30
C VAL A 24 -10.84 -4.58 -35.68
N GLU A 25 -11.18 -3.39 -35.19
CA GLU A 25 -10.26 -2.54 -34.44
C GLU A 25 -10.13 -3.06 -33.02
N ILE A 26 -8.88 -3.29 -32.57
CA ILE A 26 -8.55 -3.76 -31.25
C ILE A 26 -7.48 -2.85 -30.66
N VAL A 27 -7.69 -2.40 -29.41
CA VAL A 27 -6.66 -1.75 -28.61
C VAL A 27 -6.02 -2.81 -27.71
N PRO A 28 -4.74 -3.18 -27.91
CA PRO A 28 -4.13 -4.33 -27.22
C PRO A 28 -4.23 -4.30 -25.69
N ILE A 29 -4.00 -3.15 -25.07
CA ILE A 29 -4.10 -3.03 -23.60
C ILE A 29 -5.54 -3.25 -23.10
N GLN A 30 -6.55 -2.90 -23.87
CA GLN A 30 -7.96 -3.14 -23.50
C GLN A 30 -8.30 -4.62 -23.61
N PHE A 31 -7.76 -5.29 -24.62
CA PHE A 31 -7.89 -6.73 -24.74
C PHE A 31 -7.16 -7.45 -23.59
N LEU A 32 -5.93 -7.05 -23.28
CA LEU A 32 -5.18 -7.58 -22.12
C LEU A 32 -6.00 -7.43 -20.83
N LYS A 33 -6.57 -6.25 -20.58
CA LYS A 33 -7.43 -6.00 -19.42
C LYS A 33 -8.64 -6.93 -19.38
N ALA A 34 -9.23 -7.24 -20.50
CA ALA A 34 -10.40 -8.11 -20.58
C ALA A 34 -10.11 -9.59 -20.28
N VAL A 35 -8.88 -10.06 -20.56
CA VAL A 35 -8.47 -11.44 -20.31
C VAL A 35 -7.82 -11.64 -18.94
N LEU A 36 -7.35 -10.58 -18.29
CA LEU A 36 -6.81 -10.66 -16.95
C LEU A 36 -7.93 -10.89 -15.92
N PRO A 37 -7.68 -11.68 -14.87
CA PRO A 37 -8.66 -11.83 -13.79
C PRO A 37 -8.93 -10.49 -13.12
N ASP A 38 -10.17 -10.24 -12.76
CA ASP A 38 -10.52 -9.05 -11.96
C ASP A 38 -9.80 -9.14 -10.60
N PRO A 39 -9.01 -8.12 -10.21
CA PRO A 39 -8.32 -8.10 -8.92
C PRO A 39 -9.25 -8.35 -7.73
N LYS A 40 -10.51 -7.93 -7.81
CA LYS A 40 -11.52 -8.17 -6.77
C LYS A 40 -11.82 -9.66 -6.60
N SER A 41 -11.78 -10.45 -7.69
CA SER A 41 -12.04 -11.89 -7.63
C SER A 41 -10.94 -12.68 -6.90
N LEU A 42 -9.75 -12.11 -6.76
CA LEU A 42 -8.61 -12.75 -6.11
C LEU A 42 -8.63 -12.58 -4.58
N GLY A 43 -9.44 -11.65 -4.06
CA GLY A 43 -9.44 -11.30 -2.64
C GLY A 43 -9.86 -12.44 -1.71
N ALA A 44 -10.86 -13.22 -2.08
CA ALA A 44 -11.45 -14.26 -1.23
C ALA A 44 -10.51 -15.43 -0.90
N ASN A 45 -9.54 -15.70 -1.77
CA ASN A 45 -8.62 -16.85 -1.66
C ASN A 45 -7.15 -16.42 -1.55
N TYR A 46 -6.90 -15.19 -1.13
CA TYR A 46 -5.55 -14.67 -1.01
C TYR A 46 -5.05 -14.88 0.42
N HIS A 47 -3.97 -15.66 0.55
CA HIS A 47 -3.34 -15.98 1.83
C HIS A 47 -2.04 -15.21 1.99
N GLY A 48 -1.69 -14.92 3.24
CA GLY A 48 -0.48 -14.21 3.61
C GLY A 48 -0.77 -12.88 4.27
N GLN A 49 0.25 -12.05 4.39
CA GLN A 49 0.12 -10.76 5.07
C GLN A 49 0.88 -9.65 4.34
N THR A 50 0.43 -8.44 4.51
CA THR A 50 1.17 -7.23 4.17
C THR A 50 1.93 -6.77 5.39
N SER A 51 3.25 -6.59 5.25
CA SER A 51 4.12 -6.00 6.27
C SER A 51 4.60 -4.64 5.77
N ILE A 52 4.34 -3.59 6.52
CA ILE A 52 4.72 -2.22 6.17
C ILE A 52 5.48 -1.65 7.35
N GLY A 53 6.70 -1.16 7.11
CA GLY A 53 7.50 -0.60 8.18
C GLY A 53 8.60 0.31 7.69
N CYS A 54 9.18 1.03 8.63
CA CYS A 54 10.31 1.93 8.41
C CYS A 54 11.45 1.56 9.36
N ARG A 55 12.61 1.21 8.80
CA ARG A 55 13.84 0.97 9.56
C ARG A 55 14.72 2.20 9.48
N ILE A 56 15.02 2.76 10.63
CA ILE A 56 15.90 3.93 10.78
C ILE A 56 17.17 3.48 11.50
N ARG A 57 18.33 3.79 10.92
CA ARG A 57 19.63 3.54 11.51
C ARG A 57 20.39 4.85 11.61
N GLY A 58 20.96 5.13 12.76
CA GLY A 58 21.68 6.38 13.00
C GLY A 58 22.53 6.36 14.27
N ILE A 59 23.10 7.50 14.60
CA ILE A 59 23.89 7.69 15.82
C ILE A 59 23.10 8.57 16.78
N LYS A 60 22.86 8.06 17.99
CA LYS A 60 22.28 8.80 19.11
C LYS A 60 23.19 8.67 20.32
N ASP A 61 23.57 9.79 20.91
CA ASP A 61 24.48 9.85 22.09
C ASP A 61 25.80 9.11 21.86
N GLY A 62 26.36 9.24 20.65
CA GLY A 62 27.63 8.62 20.25
C GLY A 62 27.56 7.10 20.00
N LYS A 63 26.40 6.51 20.05
CA LYS A 63 26.17 5.07 19.80
C LYS A 63 25.31 4.85 18.57
N GLU A 64 25.65 3.82 17.82
CA GLU A 64 24.79 3.36 16.73
C GLU A 64 23.50 2.79 17.30
N ARG A 65 22.37 3.22 16.76
CA ARG A 65 21.03 2.79 17.16
C ARG A 65 20.22 2.43 15.92
N THR A 66 19.38 1.43 16.08
CA THR A 66 18.36 1.05 15.07
C THR A 66 16.98 1.17 15.70
N TYR A 67 16.08 1.78 14.96
CA TYR A 67 14.67 1.86 15.29
C TYR A 67 13.86 1.28 14.13
N TYR A 68 12.95 0.39 14.43
CA TYR A 68 12.04 -0.19 13.44
C TYR A 68 10.61 -0.07 13.93
N ILE A 69 9.79 0.64 13.17
CA ILE A 69 8.35 0.75 13.38
C ILE A 69 7.64 0.05 12.22
N TYR A 70 6.67 -0.82 12.53
CA TYR A 70 5.99 -1.59 11.49
C TYR A 70 4.59 -2.00 11.91
N ASN A 71 3.75 -2.35 10.92
CA ASN A 71 2.52 -3.07 11.12
C ASN A 71 2.45 -4.30 10.20
N ASN A 72 1.65 -5.27 10.61
CA ASN A 72 1.30 -6.43 9.81
C ASN A 72 -0.22 -6.48 9.66
N CYS A 73 -0.68 -6.79 8.45
CA CYS A 73 -2.08 -6.95 8.15
C CYS A 73 -2.30 -8.26 7.39
N ASP A 74 -3.03 -9.18 7.99
CA ASP A 74 -3.37 -10.46 7.41
C ASP A 74 -4.46 -10.33 6.34
N HIS A 75 -4.26 -10.97 5.17
CA HIS A 75 -5.19 -10.86 4.05
C HIS A 75 -6.54 -11.50 4.34
N GLU A 76 -6.56 -12.65 5.00
CA GLU A 76 -7.80 -13.37 5.30
C GLU A 76 -8.61 -12.63 6.36
N GLN A 77 -7.93 -12.09 7.38
CA GLN A 77 -8.58 -11.28 8.40
C GLN A 77 -9.16 -10.01 7.79
N ALA A 78 -8.38 -9.23 7.03
CA ALA A 78 -8.86 -8.03 6.37
C ALA A 78 -10.06 -8.32 5.46
N TYR A 79 -10.00 -9.42 4.71
CA TYR A 79 -11.10 -9.79 3.83
C TYR A 79 -12.37 -10.18 4.59
N ARG A 80 -12.26 -10.92 5.69
CA ARG A 80 -13.42 -11.26 6.54
C ARG A 80 -14.09 -10.04 7.15
N GLU A 81 -13.29 -9.05 7.56
CA GLU A 81 -13.79 -7.86 8.27
C GLU A 81 -14.32 -6.78 7.31
N THR A 82 -13.72 -6.63 6.14
CA THR A 82 -13.99 -5.49 5.25
C THR A 82 -14.37 -5.86 3.82
N GLY A 83 -14.24 -7.13 3.43
CA GLY A 83 -14.44 -7.58 2.05
C GLY A 83 -13.31 -7.12 1.11
N THR A 84 -12.17 -6.64 1.64
CA THR A 84 -11.03 -6.17 0.87
C THR A 84 -9.74 -6.87 1.28
N GLN A 85 -8.74 -6.86 0.39
CA GLN A 85 -7.41 -7.38 0.70
C GLN A 85 -6.67 -6.46 1.68
N ALA A 86 -5.70 -7.01 2.41
CA ALA A 86 -4.85 -6.25 3.31
C ALA A 86 -4.19 -5.04 2.64
N VAL A 87 -3.76 -5.15 1.37
CA VAL A 87 -3.18 -4.03 0.62
C VAL A 87 -4.16 -2.87 0.49
N SER A 88 -5.43 -3.14 0.20
CA SER A 88 -6.47 -2.10 0.12
C SER A 88 -6.78 -1.51 1.50
N PHE A 89 -6.83 -2.36 2.52
CA PHE A 89 -7.08 -1.95 3.89
C PHE A 89 -5.95 -1.06 4.44
N THR A 90 -4.70 -1.48 4.30
CA THR A 90 -3.52 -0.71 4.74
C THR A 90 -3.30 0.58 3.94
N THR A 91 -3.94 0.73 2.78
CA THR A 91 -3.94 1.97 2.00
C THR A 91 -5.10 2.88 2.39
N GLY A 92 -6.30 2.31 2.50
CA GLY A 92 -7.53 3.08 2.72
C GLY A 92 -7.67 3.64 4.13
N VAL A 93 -7.35 2.84 5.15
CA VAL A 93 -7.46 3.27 6.56
C VAL A 93 -6.57 4.48 6.88
N PRO A 94 -5.27 4.50 6.55
CA PRO A 94 -4.44 5.68 6.79
C PRO A 94 -4.94 6.93 6.06
N ALA A 95 -5.41 6.80 4.83
CA ALA A 95 -5.96 7.92 4.07
C ALA A 95 -7.22 8.50 4.74
N ALA A 96 -8.13 7.63 5.19
CA ALA A 96 -9.34 8.05 5.90
C ALA A 96 -9.02 8.70 7.26
N LEU A 97 -8.02 8.16 7.97
CA LEU A 97 -7.54 8.74 9.23
C LEU A 97 -6.90 10.11 9.03
N GLY A 98 -6.08 10.29 7.99
CA GLY A 98 -5.53 11.60 7.64
C GLY A 98 -6.64 12.64 7.41
N ALA A 99 -7.68 12.27 6.67
CA ALA A 99 -8.85 13.12 6.49
C ALA A 99 -9.58 13.41 7.81
N SER A 100 -9.65 12.41 8.72
CA SER A 100 -10.22 12.58 10.07
C SER A 100 -9.40 13.55 10.94
N MET A 101 -8.05 13.44 10.90
CA MET A 101 -7.15 14.38 11.61
C MET A 101 -7.43 15.82 11.19
N TRP A 102 -7.62 16.03 9.90
CA TRP A 102 -7.96 17.32 9.35
C TRP A 102 -9.35 17.80 9.78
N ALA A 103 -10.36 16.95 9.65
CA ALA A 103 -11.73 17.27 10.03
C ALA A 103 -11.88 17.61 11.54
N LYS A 104 -11.12 16.91 12.38
CA LYS A 104 -11.03 17.18 13.83
C LYS A 104 -10.21 18.43 14.17
N GLY A 105 -9.51 19.01 13.20
CA GLY A 105 -8.62 20.15 13.39
C GLY A 105 -7.34 19.83 14.17
N LEU A 106 -6.94 18.56 14.24
CA LEU A 106 -5.67 18.12 14.82
C LEU A 106 -4.51 18.46 13.88
N TRP A 107 -4.72 18.28 12.58
CA TRP A 107 -3.84 18.77 11.54
C TRP A 107 -4.43 20.02 10.91
N ARG A 108 -3.63 21.08 10.75
CA ARG A 108 -4.10 22.38 10.24
C ARG A 108 -3.03 23.03 9.37
N GLY A 109 -3.48 23.77 8.38
CA GLY A 109 -2.64 24.58 7.49
C GLY A 109 -3.40 25.00 6.24
N ALA A 110 -2.90 25.98 5.52
CA ALA A 110 -3.39 26.37 4.21
C ALA A 110 -2.32 26.05 3.17
N GLY A 111 -2.59 25.15 2.23
CA GLY A 111 -1.62 24.73 1.23
C GLY A 111 -1.55 23.22 1.06
N VAL A 112 -0.43 22.74 0.50
CA VAL A 112 -0.10 21.33 0.36
C VAL A 112 1.04 21.01 1.33
N PHE A 113 0.86 19.97 2.11
CA PHE A 113 1.81 19.54 3.14
C PHE A 113 2.15 18.07 2.96
N ASN A 114 3.37 17.69 3.34
CA ASN A 114 3.70 16.29 3.55
C ASN A 114 3.20 15.88 4.95
N VAL A 115 2.79 14.63 5.11
CA VAL A 115 2.26 14.13 6.38
C VAL A 115 3.28 14.19 7.52
N GLU A 116 4.57 14.15 7.19
CA GLU A 116 5.70 14.26 8.12
C GLU A 116 5.83 15.64 8.78
N GLU A 117 5.11 16.65 8.28
CA GLU A 117 5.10 18.00 8.85
C GLU A 117 4.11 18.13 10.02
N PHE A 118 3.26 17.12 10.23
CA PHE A 118 2.24 17.09 11.27
C PHE A 118 2.66 16.22 12.46
N ASP A 119 2.05 16.47 13.61
CA ASP A 119 2.17 15.61 14.79
C ASP A 119 1.64 14.21 14.49
N PRO A 120 2.48 13.15 14.54
CA PRO A 120 2.05 11.78 14.25
C PRO A 120 1.27 11.13 15.39
N ASP A 121 1.40 11.59 16.64
CA ASP A 121 0.90 10.89 17.82
C ASP A 121 -0.61 10.64 17.79
N PRO A 122 -1.47 11.63 17.47
CA PRO A 122 -2.91 11.39 17.40
C PRO A 122 -3.29 10.44 16.26
N PHE A 123 -2.56 10.47 15.16
CA PHE A 123 -2.77 9.58 14.03
C PHE A 123 -2.41 8.13 14.39
N LEU A 124 -1.25 7.91 14.99
CA LEU A 124 -0.78 6.58 15.41
C LEU A 124 -1.68 5.97 16.49
N ALA A 125 -2.19 6.79 17.41
CA ALA A 125 -3.13 6.35 18.43
C ALA A 125 -4.45 5.84 17.83
N GLU A 126 -5.00 6.52 16.82
CA GLU A 126 -6.21 6.08 16.14
C GLU A 126 -5.95 4.90 15.18
N LEU A 127 -4.79 4.82 14.56
CA LEU A 127 -4.43 3.77 13.59
C LEU A 127 -4.59 2.37 14.19
N GLY A 128 -4.11 2.18 15.42
CA GLY A 128 -4.26 0.92 16.16
C GLY A 128 -5.73 0.58 16.44
N GLN A 129 -6.56 1.57 16.75
CA GLN A 129 -8.00 1.38 17.02
C GLN A 129 -8.78 1.00 15.75
N GLN A 130 -8.27 1.38 14.58
CA GLN A 130 -8.87 1.07 13.27
C GLN A 130 -8.37 -0.25 12.67
N GLY A 131 -7.75 -1.12 13.48
CA GLY A 131 -7.34 -2.46 13.05
C GLY A 131 -5.95 -2.55 12.42
N LEU A 132 -5.15 -1.48 12.49
CA LEU A 132 -3.76 -1.46 12.05
C LEU A 132 -2.82 -1.14 13.23
N PRO A 133 -2.72 -2.03 14.23
CA PRO A 133 -1.76 -1.85 15.31
C PRO A 133 -0.35 -1.81 14.76
N TRP A 134 0.46 -0.93 15.34
CA TRP A 134 1.87 -0.80 14.99
C TRP A 134 2.75 -1.28 16.15
N HIS A 135 3.96 -1.69 15.80
CA HIS A 135 4.94 -2.25 16.72
C HIS A 135 6.27 -1.53 16.56
N GLU A 136 7.03 -1.46 17.64
CA GLU A 136 8.35 -0.86 17.66
C GLU A 136 9.39 -1.88 18.13
N LEU A 137 10.55 -1.87 17.47
CA LEU A 137 11.72 -2.61 17.87
C LEU A 137 12.93 -1.69 17.90
N PHE A 138 13.73 -1.82 18.93
CA PHE A 138 14.94 -1.02 19.14
C PHE A 138 16.17 -1.91 19.15
N ASP A 139 17.21 -1.49 18.43
CA ASP A 139 18.53 -2.12 18.42
C ASP A 139 18.51 -3.62 18.06
N VAL A 140 17.56 -4.02 17.21
CA VAL A 140 17.48 -5.37 16.67
C VAL A 140 18.09 -5.43 15.28
N ASP A 141 18.83 -6.49 15.03
CA ASP A 141 19.30 -6.81 13.69
C ASP A 141 18.19 -7.55 12.94
N ILE A 142 17.63 -6.89 11.91
CA ILE A 142 16.59 -7.45 11.08
C ILE A 142 17.21 -7.66 9.70
N GLU A 143 17.34 -8.91 9.30
CA GLU A 143 17.59 -9.25 7.90
C GLU A 143 16.30 -9.01 7.10
N LEU A 144 16.35 -8.09 6.15
CA LEU A 144 15.25 -7.74 5.25
C LEU A 144 15.38 -8.47 3.91
#